data_14c4dbe9f6dae2350684d4147bea1376
#
_entry.id   14c4dbe9f6dae2350684d4147bea1376
#
_cell.length_a   1.000
_cell.length_b   1.000
_cell.length_c   1.000
_cell.angle_alpha   90.00
_cell.angle_beta   90.00
_cell.angle_gamma   90.00
#
_symmetry.space_group_name_H-M   'P 1'
#
loop_
_entity.id
_entity.type
_entity.pdbx_description
1 polymer ?
#
loop_
_entity_poly.entity_id
_entity_poly.type
_entity_poly.pdbx_seq_one_letter_code
_entity_poly.pdbx_strand_id
1 'polypeptide(L)'
;MIGKNPMKLTPFCLMSTSLWWCSTAPCRAENFELKAGPKTIAWGHYSASTPPVLRIHSGDTVRIETVSGNPRSLEGAGLAPDQVPAALRAIYKEVTDKGPGGHILTGPVYVEGAEPGDVLEVRIQAIELAAPWAYNGFRPGAGFLPDDYPYSRMKIIPLDREHMLARFSDGVRIPLRPFFGSMGVAPPEANGRLNSAPPWMHAGNMDNKELVAGTTLYIPVHAKGALFEVGDGHAGQGNGEVDITAMETELNGTFQFIVRKDLHLLWPRAETPTHYIAMGLNEDLTQATRLAVREAIDFLVHEKHLSKDDAYMLTSVAVDFAITQLVDGTKGVHAMIPKALFTGR
;
A
#
# COMPACT_ATOMS: atom_id res chain seq x y z
N MET A 1 39.99 -75.55 47.56
CA MET A 1 39.18 -75.81 46.34
C MET A 1 38.47 -74.49 45.92
N ILE A 2 38.93 -73.88 44.91
CA ILE A 2 38.56 -72.54 44.48
C ILE A 2 37.54 -72.66 43.33
N GLY A 3 36.30 -72.30 43.58
CA GLY A 3 35.25 -72.29 42.56
C GLY A 3 35.28 -71.00 41.70
N LYS A 4 35.43 -71.18 40.41
CA LYS A 4 35.36 -70.10 39.37
C LYS A 4 33.90 -69.89 38.99
N ASN A 5 33.40 -68.67 39.22
CA ASN A 5 32.13 -68.20 38.64
C ASN A 5 32.37 -67.58 37.23
N PRO A 6 31.58 -67.91 36.21
CA PRO A 6 31.69 -67.27 34.91
C PRO A 6 30.92 -65.96 34.82
N MET A 7 31.57 -64.94 34.36
CA MET A 7 31.07 -63.60 34.10
C MET A 7 30.09 -63.60 32.89
N LYS A 8 28.84 -63.19 33.10
CA LYS A 8 27.86 -62.98 32.00
C LYS A 8 28.10 -61.67 31.33
N LEU A 9 28.42 -61.66 30.03
CA LEU A 9 28.46 -60.53 29.15
C LEU A 9 27.02 -60.17 28.74
N THR A 10 26.59 -58.94 29.05
CA THR A 10 25.36 -58.29 28.55
C THR A 10 25.64 -57.62 27.19
N PRO A 11 24.78 -57.77 26.17
CA PRO A 11 24.99 -57.10 24.90
C PRO A 11 24.62 -55.61 24.99
N PHE A 12 25.55 -54.76 24.56
CA PHE A 12 25.36 -53.32 24.41
C PHE A 12 24.49 -53.07 23.17
N CYS A 13 23.27 -52.57 23.39
CA CYS A 13 22.37 -52.15 22.29
C CYS A 13 22.82 -50.79 21.78
N LEU A 14 23.42 -50.73 20.60
CA LEU A 14 23.72 -49.47 19.90
C LEU A 14 22.38 -48.86 19.38
N MET A 15 21.92 -47.85 20.05
CA MET A 15 20.86 -46.98 19.52
C MET A 15 21.42 -46.08 18.44
N SER A 16 21.14 -46.36 17.17
CA SER A 16 21.43 -45.51 16.06
C SER A 16 20.43 -44.32 16.04
N THR A 17 20.87 -43.15 16.45
CA THR A 17 20.11 -41.89 16.27
C THR A 17 20.23 -41.44 14.85
N SER A 18 19.20 -41.71 14.03
CA SER A 18 19.05 -41.13 12.71
C SER A 18 18.70 -39.65 12.87
N LEU A 19 19.68 -38.76 12.67
CA LEU A 19 19.44 -37.32 12.45
C LEU A 19 18.72 -37.16 11.12
N TRP A 20 17.44 -36.83 11.17
CA TRP A 20 16.71 -36.32 10.03
C TRP A 20 17.16 -34.89 9.77
N TRP A 21 18.02 -34.70 8.78
CA TRP A 21 18.28 -33.38 8.20
C TRP A 21 17.04 -32.99 7.43
N CYS A 22 16.21 -32.10 8.02
CA CYS A 22 15.22 -31.36 7.26
C CYS A 22 15.96 -30.42 6.33
N SER A 23 16.18 -30.84 5.09
CA SER A 23 16.69 -29.97 4.02
C SER A 23 15.60 -28.97 3.68
N THR A 24 15.67 -27.78 4.25
CA THR A 24 14.87 -26.64 3.78
C THR A 24 15.47 -26.20 2.46
N ALA A 25 14.95 -26.75 1.36
CA ALA A 25 15.22 -26.17 0.05
C ALA A 25 14.83 -24.69 0.09
N PRO A 26 15.66 -23.77 -0.42
CA PRO A 26 15.26 -22.38 -0.50
C PRO A 26 13.98 -22.30 -1.32
N CYS A 27 12.91 -21.75 -0.73
CA CYS A 27 11.66 -21.51 -1.42
C CYS A 27 11.98 -20.53 -2.55
N ARG A 28 11.83 -20.98 -3.80
CA ARG A 28 12.03 -20.12 -4.97
C ARG A 28 10.86 -19.15 -5.04
N ALA A 29 11.14 -17.85 -5.17
CA ALA A 29 10.11 -16.84 -5.37
C ALA A 29 9.21 -17.20 -6.56
N GLU A 30 7.92 -17.13 -6.36
CA GLU A 30 6.88 -17.43 -7.35
C GLU A 30 6.19 -16.15 -7.83
N ASN A 31 5.56 -16.25 -9.01
CA ASN A 31 4.79 -15.16 -9.59
C ASN A 31 3.32 -15.56 -9.65
N PHE A 32 2.46 -14.65 -9.22
CA PHE A 32 1.01 -14.85 -9.18
C PHE A 32 0.31 -13.72 -9.94
N GLU A 33 -0.93 -13.99 -10.36
CA GLU A 33 -1.85 -12.99 -10.88
C GLU A 33 -3.12 -12.96 -10.03
N LEU A 34 -3.58 -11.77 -9.68
CA LEU A 34 -4.82 -11.53 -8.96
C LEU A 34 -5.67 -10.53 -9.74
N LYS A 35 -6.76 -10.99 -10.34
CA LYS A 35 -7.69 -10.18 -11.12
C LYS A 35 -8.74 -9.56 -10.22
N ALA A 36 -9.13 -8.31 -10.52
CA ALA A 36 -10.26 -7.66 -9.89
C ALA A 36 -11.58 -8.34 -10.30
N GLY A 37 -12.42 -8.65 -9.33
CA GLY A 37 -13.72 -9.25 -9.56
C GLY A 37 -14.53 -9.40 -8.28
N PRO A 38 -15.82 -9.81 -8.37
CA PRO A 38 -16.71 -9.87 -7.21
C PRO A 38 -16.23 -10.73 -6.04
N LYS A 39 -15.34 -11.69 -6.29
CA LYS A 39 -14.83 -12.63 -5.28
C LYS A 39 -13.41 -12.31 -4.81
N THR A 40 -12.79 -11.28 -5.36
CA THR A 40 -11.37 -10.94 -5.14
C THR A 40 -11.18 -9.52 -4.68
N ILE A 41 -12.24 -8.86 -4.21
CA ILE A 41 -12.17 -7.50 -3.69
C ILE A 41 -12.78 -7.41 -2.29
N ALA A 42 -12.27 -6.45 -1.51
CA ALA A 42 -12.95 -5.87 -0.37
C ALA A 42 -13.51 -4.51 -0.78
N TRP A 43 -14.77 -4.23 -0.47
CA TRP A 43 -15.37 -2.95 -0.79
C TRP A 43 -15.46 -2.05 0.43
N GLY A 44 -14.72 -0.94 0.40
CA GLY A 44 -14.87 0.16 1.35
C GLY A 44 -14.28 -0.08 2.72
N HIS A 45 -13.45 -1.10 2.93
CA HIS A 45 -12.87 -1.36 4.24
C HIS A 45 -11.57 -2.15 4.18
N TYR A 46 -10.80 -2.03 5.27
CA TYR A 46 -9.71 -2.93 5.66
C TYR A 46 -10.13 -3.69 6.91
N SER A 47 -9.88 -4.99 6.99
CA SER A 47 -10.24 -5.79 8.18
C SER A 47 -9.43 -7.07 8.31
N ALA A 48 -9.03 -7.39 9.55
CA ALA A 48 -8.39 -8.65 9.89
C ALA A 48 -9.32 -9.88 9.74
N SER A 49 -10.65 -9.66 9.67
CA SER A 49 -11.64 -10.72 9.50
C SER A 49 -12.00 -11.00 8.03
N THR A 50 -11.49 -10.21 7.08
CA THR A 50 -11.74 -10.45 5.66
C THR A 50 -10.95 -11.68 5.21
N PRO A 51 -11.61 -12.73 4.67
CA PRO A 51 -10.91 -13.93 4.20
C PRO A 51 -9.93 -13.60 3.05
N PRO A 52 -8.70 -14.13 3.08
CA PRO A 52 -7.75 -13.89 2.00
C PRO A 52 -8.19 -14.60 0.71
N VAL A 53 -7.96 -13.92 -0.42
CA VAL A 53 -8.26 -14.45 -1.76
C VAL A 53 -7.05 -15.07 -2.43
N LEU A 54 -5.86 -14.77 -1.92
CA LEU A 54 -4.57 -15.32 -2.37
C LEU A 54 -3.65 -15.50 -1.15
N ARG A 55 -2.86 -16.58 -1.16
CA ARG A 55 -1.81 -16.82 -0.17
C ARG A 55 -0.48 -16.97 -0.88
N ILE A 56 0.53 -16.29 -0.36
CA ILE A 56 1.88 -16.23 -0.93
C ILE A 56 2.93 -16.36 0.17
N HIS A 57 4.18 -16.57 -0.23
CA HIS A 57 5.33 -16.56 0.67
C HIS A 57 6.11 -15.23 0.57
N SER A 58 6.87 -14.93 1.60
CA SER A 58 7.83 -13.81 1.56
C SER A 58 8.83 -14.00 0.41
N GLY A 59 8.97 -12.99 -0.43
CA GLY A 59 9.77 -12.99 -1.65
C GLY A 59 8.96 -13.13 -2.94
N ASP A 60 7.72 -13.59 -2.87
CA ASP A 60 6.85 -13.76 -4.03
C ASP A 60 6.41 -12.43 -4.64
N THR A 61 6.03 -12.50 -5.92
CA THR A 61 5.55 -11.35 -6.70
C THR A 61 4.12 -11.59 -7.16
N VAL A 62 3.27 -10.58 -7.05
CA VAL A 62 1.88 -10.64 -7.51
C VAL A 62 1.61 -9.50 -8.47
N ARG A 63 1.06 -9.81 -9.65
CA ARG A 63 0.44 -8.83 -10.52
C ARG A 63 -1.03 -8.70 -10.15
N ILE A 64 -1.45 -7.51 -9.72
CA ILE A 64 -2.80 -7.24 -9.21
C ILE A 64 -3.50 -6.26 -10.15
N GLU A 65 -4.68 -6.63 -10.61
CA GLU A 65 -5.57 -5.76 -11.37
C GLU A 65 -6.48 -4.98 -10.41
N THR A 66 -6.73 -3.70 -10.69
CA THR A 66 -7.66 -2.87 -9.93
C THR A 66 -8.68 -2.21 -10.85
N VAL A 67 -9.82 -1.83 -10.28
CA VAL A 67 -10.86 -1.06 -10.97
C VAL A 67 -11.21 0.18 -10.16
N SER A 68 -11.63 1.24 -10.82
CA SER A 68 -12.02 2.51 -10.21
C SER A 68 -13.31 3.06 -10.77
N GLY A 69 -14.05 3.81 -9.95
CA GLY A 69 -15.23 4.54 -10.34
C GLY A 69 -16.56 3.81 -10.10
N ASN A 70 -17.62 4.45 -10.61
CA ASN A 70 -18.98 3.93 -10.60
C ASN A 70 -19.51 3.87 -12.04
N PRO A 71 -20.00 2.73 -12.53
CA PRO A 71 -20.45 2.59 -13.93
C PRO A 71 -21.43 3.67 -14.38
N ARG A 72 -22.44 3.96 -13.54
CA ARG A 72 -23.48 4.96 -13.89
C ARG A 72 -22.91 6.39 -13.92
N SER A 73 -22.01 6.71 -12.98
CA SER A 73 -21.39 8.03 -12.93
C SER A 73 -20.44 8.25 -14.11
N LEU A 74 -19.67 7.23 -14.47
CA LEU A 74 -18.78 7.25 -15.63
C LEU A 74 -19.56 7.46 -16.95
N GLU A 75 -20.62 6.69 -17.15
CA GLU A 75 -21.52 6.84 -18.31
C GLU A 75 -22.21 8.21 -18.32
N GLY A 76 -22.70 8.67 -17.16
CA GLY A 76 -23.30 9.97 -16.98
C GLY A 76 -22.34 11.14 -17.26
N ALA A 77 -21.03 10.93 -17.08
CA ALA A 77 -19.97 11.88 -17.42
C ALA A 77 -19.51 11.78 -18.89
N GLY A 78 -20.09 10.87 -19.68
CA GLY A 78 -19.85 10.73 -21.11
C GLY A 78 -18.89 9.62 -21.53
N LEU A 79 -18.50 8.73 -20.60
CA LEU A 79 -17.75 7.52 -20.97
C LEU A 79 -18.68 6.56 -21.74
N ALA A 80 -18.21 6.06 -22.88
CA ALA A 80 -18.99 5.10 -23.67
C ALA A 80 -19.23 3.80 -22.88
N PRO A 81 -20.42 3.18 -22.95
CA PRO A 81 -20.76 2.01 -22.15
C PRO A 81 -19.81 0.81 -22.32
N ASP A 82 -19.25 0.64 -23.51
CA ASP A 82 -18.29 -0.42 -23.84
C ASP A 82 -16.87 -0.15 -23.26
N GLN A 83 -16.60 1.07 -22.85
CA GLN A 83 -15.36 1.47 -22.17
C GLN A 83 -15.41 1.26 -20.65
N VAL A 84 -16.59 1.05 -20.08
CA VAL A 84 -16.73 0.71 -18.65
C VAL A 84 -16.39 -0.76 -18.46
N PRO A 85 -15.39 -1.10 -17.63
CA PRO A 85 -14.91 -2.46 -17.49
C PRO A 85 -15.97 -3.47 -17.05
N ALA A 86 -15.96 -4.63 -17.65
CA ALA A 86 -16.88 -5.72 -17.31
C ALA A 86 -16.72 -6.15 -15.83
N ALA A 87 -15.49 -6.15 -15.32
CA ALA A 87 -15.19 -6.45 -13.91
C ALA A 87 -15.86 -5.44 -12.97
N LEU A 88 -15.78 -4.14 -13.26
CA LEU A 88 -16.43 -3.09 -12.47
C LEU A 88 -17.96 -3.26 -12.45
N ARG A 89 -18.56 -3.55 -13.60
CA ARG A 89 -20.00 -3.83 -13.68
C ARG A 89 -20.41 -5.07 -12.88
N ALA A 90 -19.63 -6.14 -12.97
CA ALA A 90 -19.88 -7.38 -12.21
C ALA A 90 -19.78 -7.13 -10.71
N ILE A 91 -18.76 -6.40 -10.25
CA ILE A 91 -18.59 -6.01 -8.85
C ILE A 91 -19.81 -5.22 -8.36
N TYR A 92 -20.25 -4.20 -9.10
CA TYR A 92 -21.42 -3.41 -8.72
C TYR A 92 -22.73 -4.21 -8.69
N LYS A 93 -22.85 -5.23 -9.53
CA LYS A 93 -24.02 -6.11 -9.60
C LYS A 93 -24.06 -7.17 -8.51
N GLU A 94 -22.90 -7.74 -8.16
CA GLU A 94 -22.83 -8.97 -7.37
C GLU A 94 -22.40 -8.76 -5.93
N VAL A 95 -21.57 -7.71 -5.66
CA VAL A 95 -21.06 -7.46 -4.32
C VAL A 95 -22.09 -6.69 -3.50
N THR A 96 -22.61 -7.35 -2.47
CA THR A 96 -23.57 -6.78 -1.52
C THR A 96 -22.92 -6.38 -0.19
N ASP A 97 -21.80 -7.02 0.17
CA ASP A 97 -21.06 -6.70 1.38
C ASP A 97 -20.14 -5.50 1.13
N LYS A 98 -20.56 -4.34 1.63
CA LYS A 98 -19.86 -3.07 1.49
C LYS A 98 -19.53 -2.52 2.87
N GLY A 99 -18.28 -2.10 3.02
CA GLY A 99 -17.83 -1.36 4.19
C GLY A 99 -18.26 0.11 4.16
N PRO A 100 -17.81 0.89 5.13
CA PRO A 100 -18.20 2.30 5.27
C PRO A 100 -17.57 3.24 4.24
N GLY A 101 -16.50 2.82 3.55
CA GLY A 101 -15.79 3.62 2.54
C GLY A 101 -16.24 3.39 1.12
N GLY A 102 -15.61 4.07 0.17
CA GLY A 102 -15.96 4.04 -1.25
C GLY A 102 -15.06 3.16 -2.13
N HIS A 103 -13.86 2.84 -1.69
CA HIS A 103 -12.84 2.20 -2.53
C HIS A 103 -13.13 0.72 -2.79
N ILE A 104 -12.84 0.28 -3.99
CA ILE A 104 -12.83 -1.12 -4.38
C ILE A 104 -11.38 -1.59 -4.32
N LEU A 105 -11.05 -2.42 -3.33
CA LEU A 105 -9.68 -2.85 -3.05
C LEU A 105 -9.52 -4.31 -3.48
N THR A 106 -8.57 -4.60 -4.36
CA THR A 106 -8.28 -5.98 -4.76
C THR A 106 -7.40 -6.65 -3.70
N GLY A 107 -7.83 -7.80 -3.22
CA GLY A 107 -7.26 -8.53 -2.09
C GLY A 107 -8.35 -9.10 -1.19
N PRO A 108 -8.00 -9.55 0.05
CA PRO A 108 -6.68 -9.48 0.69
C PRO A 108 -5.70 -10.55 0.20
N VAL A 109 -4.43 -10.18 0.10
CA VAL A 109 -3.31 -11.10 -0.11
C VAL A 109 -2.72 -11.46 1.26
N TYR A 110 -2.73 -12.74 1.60
CA TYR A 110 -2.12 -13.25 2.83
C TYR A 110 -0.65 -13.62 2.57
N VAL A 111 0.26 -13.05 3.34
CA VAL A 111 1.70 -13.37 3.25
C VAL A 111 2.07 -14.31 4.38
N GLU A 112 2.47 -15.54 4.04
CA GLU A 112 2.82 -16.57 5.00
C GLU A 112 3.99 -16.13 5.91
N GLY A 113 3.83 -16.35 7.21
CA GLY A 113 4.83 -16.01 8.22
C GLY A 113 4.83 -14.54 8.65
N ALA A 114 3.99 -13.67 8.08
CA ALA A 114 3.81 -12.31 8.59
C ALA A 114 2.98 -12.34 9.88
N GLU A 115 3.51 -11.75 10.93
CA GLU A 115 2.89 -11.69 12.26
C GLU A 115 2.80 -10.23 12.75
N PRO A 116 1.87 -9.90 13.66
CA PRO A 116 1.82 -8.57 14.25
C PRO A 116 3.16 -8.15 14.87
N GLY A 117 3.62 -6.95 14.54
CA GLY A 117 4.92 -6.40 14.94
C GLY A 117 6.03 -6.53 13.88
N ASP A 118 5.83 -7.37 12.86
CA ASP A 118 6.68 -7.38 11.66
C ASP A 118 6.41 -6.13 10.80
N VAL A 119 7.20 -5.95 9.75
CA VAL A 119 6.96 -4.96 8.69
C VAL A 119 6.79 -5.68 7.36
N LEU A 120 5.76 -5.33 6.60
CA LEU A 120 5.60 -5.77 5.22
C LEU A 120 6.32 -4.77 4.29
N GLU A 121 7.37 -5.23 3.63
CA GLU A 121 8.05 -4.49 2.58
C GLU A 121 7.37 -4.82 1.25
N VAL A 122 6.77 -3.81 0.62
CA VAL A 122 6.07 -3.91 -0.66
C VAL A 122 6.88 -3.17 -1.72
N ARG A 123 7.57 -3.90 -2.60
CA ARG A 123 8.32 -3.33 -3.72
C ARG A 123 7.40 -3.16 -4.90
N ILE A 124 7.17 -1.93 -5.32
CA ILE A 124 6.34 -1.58 -6.47
C ILE A 124 7.20 -1.71 -7.73
N GLN A 125 7.17 -2.88 -8.37
CA GLN A 125 8.03 -3.17 -9.51
C GLN A 125 7.55 -2.53 -10.81
N ALA A 126 6.22 -2.52 -11.04
CA ALA A 126 5.60 -1.92 -12.21
C ALA A 126 4.20 -1.41 -11.89
N ILE A 127 3.78 -0.37 -12.60
CA ILE A 127 2.41 0.15 -12.62
C ILE A 127 2.03 0.44 -14.07
N GLU A 128 0.95 -0.17 -14.53
CA GLU A 128 0.47 -0.07 -15.91
C GLU A 128 -0.91 0.58 -15.94
N LEU A 129 -1.11 1.56 -16.82
CA LEU A 129 -2.42 2.15 -17.09
C LEU A 129 -3.29 1.14 -17.84
N ALA A 130 -4.32 0.60 -17.19
CA ALA A 130 -5.22 -0.40 -17.78
C ALA A 130 -6.28 0.25 -18.69
N ALA A 131 -6.76 1.46 -18.37
CA ALA A 131 -7.74 2.20 -19.14
C ALA A 131 -7.10 3.33 -19.96
N PRO A 132 -7.70 3.72 -21.13
CA PRO A 132 -7.29 4.88 -21.91
C PRO A 132 -7.94 6.18 -21.42
N TRP A 133 -8.53 6.18 -20.25
CA TRP A 133 -9.23 7.30 -19.64
C TRP A 133 -8.96 7.35 -18.13
N ALA A 134 -9.12 8.53 -17.59
CA ALA A 134 -9.28 8.78 -16.17
C ALA A 134 -10.52 9.63 -15.92
N TYR A 135 -10.93 9.77 -14.68
CA TYR A 135 -11.92 10.78 -14.29
C TYR A 135 -11.39 11.60 -13.11
N ASN A 136 -11.94 12.80 -12.98
CA ASN A 136 -11.80 13.63 -11.78
C ASN A 136 -13.17 14.21 -11.47
N GLY A 137 -13.50 14.38 -10.22
CA GLY A 137 -14.81 14.91 -9.86
C GLY A 137 -14.93 15.30 -8.40
N PHE A 138 -15.77 16.28 -8.15
CA PHE A 138 -16.12 16.75 -6.82
C PHE A 138 -17.64 16.68 -6.58
N ARG A 139 -18.04 16.71 -5.33
CA ARG A 139 -19.43 16.65 -4.88
C ARG A 139 -19.67 17.55 -3.68
N PRO A 140 -20.93 17.95 -3.42
CA PRO A 140 -21.27 18.79 -2.26
C PRO A 140 -20.75 18.20 -0.95
N GLY A 141 -20.18 19.05 -0.10
CA GLY A 141 -19.66 18.66 1.21
C GLY A 141 -18.36 17.87 1.20
N ALA A 142 -17.74 17.68 0.03
CA ALA A 142 -16.45 17.02 -0.11
C ALA A 142 -15.41 17.97 -0.71
N GLY A 143 -14.12 17.56 -0.62
CA GLY A 143 -13.02 18.42 -1.01
C GLY A 143 -12.64 19.44 0.06
N PHE A 144 -11.63 20.24 -0.24
CA PHE A 144 -11.08 21.21 0.71
C PHE A 144 -11.82 22.57 0.72
N LEU A 145 -12.62 22.85 -0.33
CA LEU A 145 -13.43 24.07 -0.48
C LEU A 145 -14.92 23.73 -0.69
N PRO A 146 -15.57 23.05 0.26
CA PRO A 146 -16.92 22.52 0.05
C PRO A 146 -17.99 23.61 -0.12
N ASP A 147 -17.79 24.79 0.48
CA ASP A 147 -18.73 25.91 0.39
C ASP A 147 -18.64 26.64 -0.94
N ASP A 148 -17.46 26.64 -1.58
CA ASP A 148 -17.24 27.30 -2.89
C ASP A 148 -17.76 26.42 -4.05
N TYR A 149 -17.84 25.10 -3.83
CA TYR A 149 -18.27 24.12 -4.83
C TYR A 149 -19.44 23.26 -4.30
N PRO A 150 -20.62 23.84 -4.04
CA PRO A 150 -21.76 23.14 -3.46
C PRO A 150 -22.57 22.31 -4.46
N TYR A 151 -21.96 21.84 -5.52
CA TYR A 151 -22.55 21.03 -6.58
C TYR A 151 -21.62 19.87 -6.98
N SER A 152 -22.13 18.92 -7.74
CA SER A 152 -21.34 17.80 -8.27
C SER A 152 -20.91 18.05 -9.70
N ARG A 153 -19.68 17.67 -10.02
CA ARG A 153 -19.17 17.61 -11.38
C ARG A 153 -18.21 16.42 -11.51
N MET A 154 -18.30 15.73 -12.63
CA MET A 154 -17.33 14.72 -13.04
C MET A 154 -16.88 15.01 -14.47
N LYS A 155 -15.61 14.77 -14.74
CA LYS A 155 -14.98 14.96 -16.04
C LYS A 155 -14.22 13.70 -16.43
N ILE A 156 -14.50 13.18 -17.61
CA ILE A 156 -13.67 12.14 -18.24
C ILE A 156 -12.47 12.81 -18.90
N ILE A 157 -11.29 12.27 -18.63
CA ILE A 157 -10.00 12.80 -19.08
C ILE A 157 -9.34 11.73 -19.96
N PRO A 158 -9.23 11.93 -21.27
CA PRO A 158 -8.53 11.01 -22.16
C PRO A 158 -7.03 10.92 -21.83
N LEU A 159 -6.49 9.69 -21.77
CA LEU A 159 -5.09 9.41 -21.52
C LEU A 159 -4.38 9.01 -22.81
N ASP A 160 -3.32 9.73 -23.13
CA ASP A 160 -2.34 9.38 -24.16
C ASP A 160 -1.23 8.55 -23.50
N ARG A 161 -1.42 7.23 -23.49
CA ARG A 161 -0.53 6.28 -22.81
C ARG A 161 0.83 6.14 -23.49
N GLU A 162 0.90 6.42 -24.77
CA GLU A 162 2.17 6.37 -25.54
C GLU A 162 3.09 7.52 -25.14
N HIS A 163 2.52 8.73 -25.02
CA HIS A 163 3.29 9.92 -24.66
C HIS A 163 3.25 10.25 -23.16
N MET A 164 2.57 9.41 -22.37
CA MET A 164 2.37 9.61 -20.91
C MET A 164 1.80 11.00 -20.58
N LEU A 165 0.72 11.38 -21.26
CA LEU A 165 0.03 12.67 -21.09
C LEU A 165 -1.48 12.48 -20.93
N ALA A 166 -2.11 13.22 -20.02
CA ALA A 166 -3.56 13.40 -19.96
C ALA A 166 -3.99 14.65 -20.70
N ARG A 167 -5.09 14.58 -21.46
CA ARG A 167 -5.70 15.74 -22.15
C ARG A 167 -6.79 16.35 -21.28
N PHE A 168 -6.39 17.23 -20.35
CA PHE A 168 -7.33 17.79 -19.38
C PHE A 168 -8.34 18.78 -20.02
N SER A 169 -7.86 19.69 -20.88
CA SER A 169 -8.68 20.61 -21.66
C SER A 169 -7.88 21.11 -22.86
N ASP A 170 -8.48 22.00 -23.67
CA ASP A 170 -7.77 22.66 -24.74
C ASP A 170 -6.55 23.43 -24.19
N GLY A 171 -5.39 23.13 -24.73
CA GLY A 171 -4.13 23.72 -24.28
C GLY A 171 -3.57 23.21 -22.95
N VAL A 172 -4.31 22.36 -22.20
CA VAL A 172 -3.83 21.81 -20.91
C VAL A 172 -3.51 20.32 -21.05
N ARG A 173 -2.24 19.99 -20.86
CA ARG A 173 -1.72 18.61 -20.81
C ARG A 173 -1.08 18.37 -19.47
N ILE A 174 -1.37 17.21 -18.87
CA ILE A 174 -0.84 16.82 -17.56
C ILE A 174 0.05 15.58 -17.76
N PRO A 175 1.32 15.62 -17.35
CA PRO A 175 2.17 14.43 -17.34
C PRO A 175 1.58 13.32 -16.47
N LEU A 176 1.54 12.10 -16.99
CA LEU A 176 1.08 10.93 -16.22
C LEU A 176 2.19 10.44 -15.31
N ARG A 177 1.82 10.14 -14.08
CA ARG A 177 2.69 9.56 -13.06
C ARG A 177 1.84 8.60 -12.22
N PRO A 178 1.57 7.39 -12.76
CA PRO A 178 0.60 6.49 -12.14
C PRO A 178 1.11 5.93 -10.80
N PHE A 179 0.20 5.86 -9.85
CA PHE A 179 0.41 5.27 -8.53
C PHE A 179 -0.93 4.79 -7.94
N PHE A 180 -0.89 4.00 -6.88
CA PHE A 180 -2.10 3.61 -6.14
C PHE A 180 -2.28 4.54 -4.94
N GLY A 181 -3.43 5.17 -4.83
CA GLY A 181 -3.82 5.98 -3.67
C GLY A 181 -3.93 5.10 -2.43
N SER A 182 -4.51 3.92 -2.60
CA SER A 182 -4.80 3.00 -1.51
C SER A 182 -3.98 1.72 -1.62
N MET A 183 -3.01 1.57 -0.71
CA MET A 183 -2.21 0.35 -0.47
C MET A 183 -2.10 0.15 1.04
N GLY A 184 -2.67 -0.93 1.57
CA GLY A 184 -2.68 -1.13 3.01
C GLY A 184 -2.78 -2.59 3.41
N VAL A 185 -2.63 -2.81 4.72
CA VAL A 185 -2.78 -4.11 5.36
C VAL A 185 -3.97 -4.09 6.32
N ALA A 186 -4.38 -5.26 6.82
CA ALA A 186 -5.43 -5.30 7.83
C ALA A 186 -5.00 -4.57 9.11
N PRO A 187 -5.89 -3.75 9.71
CA PRO A 187 -5.67 -3.14 11.02
C PRO A 187 -5.69 -4.19 12.14
N PRO A 188 -5.36 -3.82 13.40
CA PRO A 188 -5.58 -4.68 14.54
C PRO A 188 -7.02 -5.21 14.59
N GLU A 189 -7.22 -6.48 14.93
CA GLU A 189 -8.54 -7.14 14.93
C GLU A 189 -9.59 -6.38 15.77
N ALA A 190 -9.17 -5.79 16.89
CA ALA A 190 -10.03 -5.00 17.77
C ALA A 190 -10.67 -3.77 17.09
N ASN A 191 -10.12 -3.29 15.97
CA ASN A 191 -10.65 -2.16 15.20
C ASN A 191 -11.77 -2.56 14.23
N GLY A 192 -12.00 -3.87 14.04
CA GLY A 192 -13.04 -4.37 13.14
C GLY A 192 -12.82 -3.98 11.67
N ARG A 193 -13.86 -3.45 11.04
CA ARG A 193 -13.84 -2.99 9.63
C ARG A 193 -13.57 -1.48 9.59
N LEU A 194 -12.33 -1.09 9.30
CA LEU A 194 -11.99 0.32 9.11
C LEU A 194 -12.49 0.83 7.76
N ASN A 195 -12.96 2.08 7.76
CA ASN A 195 -13.29 2.81 6.55
C ASN A 195 -12.05 2.92 5.64
N SER A 196 -12.20 2.63 4.35
CA SER A 196 -11.11 2.66 3.39
C SER A 196 -10.62 4.07 3.03
N ALA A 197 -11.38 5.14 3.34
CA ALA A 197 -10.97 6.51 2.98
C ALA A 197 -9.89 7.09 3.90
N PRO A 198 -10.03 7.12 5.26
CA PRO A 198 -8.97 7.67 6.09
C PRO A 198 -7.74 6.78 6.16
N PRO A 199 -6.55 7.25 5.76
CA PRO A 199 -5.31 6.52 5.98
C PRO A 199 -4.91 6.53 7.47
N TRP A 200 -4.18 5.48 7.90
CA TRP A 200 -3.72 5.36 9.28
C TRP A 200 -2.43 4.51 9.37
N MET A 201 -2.14 3.93 10.57
CA MET A 201 -0.97 3.08 10.78
C MET A 201 -0.89 1.85 9.85
N HIS A 202 -2.01 1.39 9.33
CA HIS A 202 -2.12 0.29 8.36
C HIS A 202 -1.82 0.73 6.92
N ALA A 203 -1.35 1.95 6.70
CA ALA A 203 -1.26 2.65 5.44
C ALA A 203 -2.66 2.95 4.85
N GLY A 204 -3.15 2.18 3.90
CA GLY A 204 -4.46 2.40 3.27
C GLY A 204 -4.42 3.54 2.26
N ASN A 205 -5.39 4.42 2.32
CA ASN A 205 -5.59 5.51 1.36
C ASN A 205 -4.67 6.71 1.65
N MET A 206 -3.37 6.53 1.40
CA MET A 206 -2.37 7.55 1.70
C MET A 206 -2.32 8.67 0.66
N ASP A 207 -2.75 8.41 -0.58
CA ASP A 207 -2.71 9.32 -1.73
C ASP A 207 -1.34 9.97 -1.95
N ASN A 208 -0.29 9.17 -1.70
CA ASN A 208 1.08 9.65 -1.82
C ASN A 208 1.63 9.39 -3.22
N LYS A 209 1.62 10.44 -4.05
CA LYS A 209 2.08 10.39 -5.44
C LYS A 209 3.55 9.99 -5.63
N GLU A 210 4.33 9.90 -4.56
CA GLU A 210 5.73 9.45 -4.63
C GLU A 210 5.83 7.91 -4.72
N LEU A 211 4.74 7.17 -4.46
CA LEU A 211 4.68 5.70 -4.47
C LEU A 211 4.50 5.13 -5.90
N VAL A 212 5.34 5.53 -6.81
CA VAL A 212 5.37 5.08 -8.22
C VAL A 212 6.16 3.78 -8.39
N ALA A 213 6.17 3.21 -9.58
CA ALA A 213 7.05 2.09 -9.94
C ALA A 213 8.53 2.38 -9.62
N GLY A 214 9.22 1.40 -9.05
CA GLY A 214 10.60 1.54 -8.56
C GLY A 214 10.71 2.04 -7.13
N THR A 215 9.60 2.24 -6.42
CA THR A 215 9.57 2.60 -5.00
C THR A 215 9.27 1.40 -4.12
N THR A 216 9.59 1.51 -2.83
CA THR A 216 9.29 0.51 -1.81
C THR A 216 8.46 1.15 -0.70
N LEU A 217 7.37 0.51 -0.33
CA LEU A 217 6.53 0.89 0.80
C LEU A 217 6.75 -0.10 1.95
N TYR A 218 6.93 0.39 3.16
CA TYR A 218 7.08 -0.37 4.39
C TYR A 218 5.85 -0.12 5.27
N ILE A 219 5.10 -1.18 5.57
CA ILE A 219 3.85 -1.10 6.32
C ILE A 219 3.98 -1.93 7.61
N PRO A 220 3.70 -1.37 8.80
CA PRO A 220 3.60 -2.13 10.04
C PRO A 220 2.52 -3.21 9.91
N VAL A 221 2.83 -4.45 10.28
CA VAL A 221 1.88 -5.56 10.28
C VAL A 221 1.12 -5.58 11.60
N HIS A 222 -0.22 -5.58 11.53
CA HIS A 222 -1.09 -5.58 12.70
C HIS A 222 -1.93 -6.85 12.85
N ALA A 223 -2.06 -7.63 11.78
CA ALA A 223 -2.81 -8.88 11.76
C ALA A 223 -1.97 -9.98 11.10
N LYS A 224 -2.22 -11.22 11.49
CA LYS A 224 -1.54 -12.39 10.92
C LYS A 224 -1.74 -12.45 9.42
N GLY A 225 -0.63 -12.65 8.69
CA GLY A 225 -0.61 -12.68 7.24
C GLY A 225 -0.66 -11.31 6.58
N ALA A 226 -0.57 -10.21 7.34
CA ALA A 226 -0.67 -8.83 6.89
C ALA A 226 -2.01 -8.50 6.20
N LEU A 227 -2.51 -9.35 5.28
CA LEU A 227 -3.76 -9.18 4.53
C LEU A 227 -3.74 -7.89 3.69
N PHE A 228 -2.81 -7.84 2.74
CA PHE A 228 -2.60 -6.67 1.88
C PHE A 228 -3.71 -6.51 0.85
N GLU A 229 -4.19 -5.27 0.71
CA GLU A 229 -5.19 -4.85 -0.28
C GLU A 229 -4.70 -3.62 -1.02
N VAL A 230 -5.07 -3.50 -2.30
CA VAL A 230 -4.69 -2.38 -3.16
C VAL A 230 -5.84 -1.96 -4.09
N GLY A 231 -5.97 -0.67 -4.30
CA GLY A 231 -6.97 -0.09 -5.19
C GLY A 231 -6.73 1.39 -5.41
N ASP A 232 -7.76 2.10 -5.85
CA ASP A 232 -7.72 3.54 -5.97
C ASP A 232 -6.57 4.00 -6.88
N GLY A 233 -6.66 3.59 -8.15
CA GLY A 233 -5.61 3.84 -9.13
C GLY A 233 -5.65 5.26 -9.67
N HIS A 234 -4.55 5.99 -9.53
CA HIS A 234 -4.39 7.36 -9.99
C HIS A 234 -3.45 7.43 -11.19
N ALA A 235 -3.88 8.02 -12.29
CA ALA A 235 -2.99 8.34 -13.43
C ALA A 235 -2.04 9.50 -13.12
N GLY A 236 -2.35 10.27 -12.07
CA GLY A 236 -1.56 11.37 -11.53
C GLY A 236 -2.38 12.22 -10.57
N GLN A 237 -1.69 12.97 -9.71
CA GLN A 237 -2.28 13.79 -8.65
C GLN A 237 -1.39 15.00 -8.36
N GLY A 238 -1.99 16.12 -8.03
CA GLY A 238 -1.32 17.23 -7.34
C GLY A 238 -1.22 16.96 -5.84
N ASN A 239 -0.15 17.40 -5.18
CA ASN A 239 -0.08 17.38 -3.73
C ASN A 239 -1.28 18.14 -3.14
N GLY A 240 -1.96 17.51 -2.19
CA GLY A 240 -3.15 18.04 -1.53
C GLY A 240 -4.47 17.41 -1.95
N GLU A 241 -4.60 16.86 -3.16
CA GLU A 241 -5.82 16.20 -3.67
C GLU A 241 -7.10 16.99 -3.36
N VAL A 242 -7.05 18.27 -3.66
CA VAL A 242 -7.92 19.29 -3.04
C VAL A 242 -9.42 19.18 -3.33
N ASP A 243 -9.82 18.48 -4.39
CA ASP A 243 -11.24 18.33 -4.75
C ASP A 243 -11.83 16.94 -4.41
N ILE A 244 -11.09 16.10 -3.66
CA ILE A 244 -11.46 14.74 -3.20
C ILE A 244 -11.13 13.62 -4.18
N THR A 245 -10.69 13.91 -5.38
CA THR A 245 -10.23 12.90 -6.34
C THR A 245 -8.94 13.33 -7.01
N ALA A 246 -8.15 12.35 -7.41
CA ALA A 246 -7.04 12.56 -8.35
C ALA A 246 -7.51 12.48 -9.81
N MET A 247 -6.64 12.05 -10.71
CA MET A 247 -7.05 11.49 -12.01
C MET A 247 -7.25 9.98 -11.84
N GLU A 248 -8.46 9.64 -11.39
CA GLU A 248 -8.87 8.27 -11.07
C GLU A 248 -8.92 7.39 -12.31
N THR A 249 -8.29 6.22 -12.25
CA THR A 249 -8.25 5.29 -13.38
C THR A 249 -8.04 3.85 -12.92
N GLU A 250 -8.08 2.92 -13.86
CA GLU A 250 -7.73 1.52 -13.61
C GLU A 250 -6.25 1.31 -13.80
N LEU A 251 -5.64 0.62 -12.85
CA LEU A 251 -4.23 0.28 -12.88
C LEU A 251 -4.02 -1.23 -12.68
N ASN A 252 -2.92 -1.73 -13.26
CA ASN A 252 -2.36 -3.02 -12.91
C ASN A 252 -1.02 -2.79 -12.23
N GLY A 253 -0.86 -3.30 -11.01
CA GLY A 253 0.38 -3.19 -10.26
C GLY A 253 1.11 -4.52 -10.16
N THR A 254 2.43 -4.52 -10.25
CA THR A 254 3.28 -5.68 -9.93
C THR A 254 4.05 -5.39 -8.66
N PHE A 255 3.79 -6.20 -7.63
CA PHE A 255 4.33 -6.02 -6.28
C PHE A 255 5.09 -7.25 -5.83
N GLN A 256 6.30 -7.06 -5.28
CA GLN A 256 6.99 -8.10 -4.54
C GLN A 256 6.80 -7.87 -3.04
N PHE A 257 6.48 -8.92 -2.30
CA PHE A 257 6.19 -8.87 -0.88
C PHE A 257 7.29 -9.53 -0.06
N ILE A 258 7.84 -8.81 0.91
CA ILE A 258 8.89 -9.33 1.79
C ILE A 258 8.50 -9.07 3.24
N VAL A 259 8.50 -10.11 4.06
CA VAL A 259 8.29 -9.97 5.51
C VAL A 259 9.62 -9.60 6.17
N ARG A 260 9.65 -8.45 6.83
CA ARG A 260 10.82 -7.91 7.52
C ARG A 260 10.63 -8.07 9.02
N LYS A 261 11.33 -9.05 9.58
CA LYS A 261 11.33 -9.32 11.03
C LYS A 261 12.40 -8.52 11.78
N ASP A 262 13.26 -7.89 11.04
CA ASP A 262 14.38 -7.05 11.51
C ASP A 262 14.01 -5.57 11.62
N LEU A 263 12.83 -5.17 11.15
CA LEU A 263 12.32 -3.80 11.21
C LEU A 263 11.15 -3.70 12.18
N HIS A 264 11.05 -2.56 12.85
CA HIS A 264 9.93 -2.22 13.73
C HIS A 264 9.48 -0.80 13.42
N LEU A 265 8.27 -0.66 12.90
CA LEU A 265 7.67 0.63 12.55
C LEU A 265 6.34 0.81 13.27
N LEU A 266 6.02 2.04 13.64
CA LEU A 266 4.69 2.43 14.12
C LEU A 266 3.83 3.02 13.01
N TRP A 267 4.47 3.65 12.03
CA TRP A 267 3.83 4.32 10.91
C TRP A 267 4.43 3.86 9.58
N PRO A 268 3.68 3.93 8.48
CA PRO A 268 4.22 3.63 7.16
C PRO A 268 5.41 4.53 6.81
N ARG A 269 6.42 3.94 6.17
CA ARG A 269 7.54 4.63 5.54
C ARG A 269 7.68 4.18 4.10
N ALA A 270 8.37 4.96 3.30
CA ALA A 270 8.66 4.56 1.94
C ALA A 270 10.08 4.95 1.53
N GLU A 271 10.48 4.40 0.39
CA GLU A 271 11.78 4.63 -0.19
C GLU A 271 11.67 4.70 -1.70
N THR A 272 12.20 5.77 -2.28
CA THR A 272 12.38 5.93 -3.71
C THR A 272 13.85 5.72 -4.09
N PRO A 273 14.22 5.68 -5.36
CA PRO A 273 15.64 5.67 -5.74
C PRO A 273 16.45 6.84 -5.17
N THR A 274 15.82 7.97 -4.88
CA THR A 274 16.48 9.23 -4.49
C THR A 274 16.16 9.72 -3.09
N HIS A 275 15.08 9.25 -2.45
CA HIS A 275 14.63 9.74 -1.15
C HIS A 275 14.17 8.61 -0.24
N TYR A 276 14.33 8.81 1.07
CA TYR A 276 13.51 8.14 2.08
C TYR A 276 12.31 9.02 2.37
N ILE A 277 11.17 8.39 2.69
CA ILE A 277 9.90 9.08 2.94
C ILE A 277 9.38 8.68 4.31
N ALA A 278 9.20 9.65 5.19
CA ALA A 278 8.46 9.50 6.44
C ALA A 278 7.08 10.15 6.31
N MET A 279 6.06 9.58 6.95
CA MET A 279 4.67 10.03 6.79
C MET A 279 4.07 10.41 8.14
N GLY A 280 3.24 11.44 8.12
CA GLY A 280 2.41 11.84 9.24
C GLY A 280 0.95 11.94 8.81
N LEU A 281 0.08 11.23 9.53
CA LEU A 281 -1.34 11.07 9.21
C LEU A 281 -2.17 11.48 10.43
N ASN A 282 -3.01 12.52 10.30
CA ASN A 282 -3.86 13.00 11.39
C ASN A 282 -5.04 13.82 10.82
N GLU A 283 -6.16 13.87 11.56
CA GLU A 283 -7.30 14.72 11.20
C GLU A 283 -6.95 16.22 11.19
N ASP A 284 -6.01 16.64 12.02
CA ASP A 284 -5.45 17.99 12.06
C ASP A 284 -4.13 18.07 11.28
N LEU A 285 -4.05 18.98 10.30
CA LEU A 285 -2.88 19.12 9.43
C LEU A 285 -1.61 19.49 10.21
N THR A 286 -1.73 20.29 11.27
CA THR A 286 -0.59 20.66 12.10
C THR A 286 -0.06 19.43 12.87
N GLN A 287 -0.95 18.56 13.36
CA GLN A 287 -0.55 17.33 14.02
C GLN A 287 0.02 16.32 13.01
N ALA A 288 -0.54 16.22 11.79
CA ALA A 288 0.03 15.42 10.72
C ALA A 288 1.46 15.87 10.40
N THR A 289 1.69 17.18 10.27
CA THR A 289 3.03 17.76 10.06
C THR A 289 3.98 17.43 11.21
N ARG A 290 3.54 17.62 12.47
CA ARG A 290 4.35 17.27 13.65
C ARG A 290 4.72 15.79 13.67
N LEU A 291 3.81 14.92 13.28
CA LEU A 291 4.08 13.48 13.19
C LEU A 291 5.11 13.19 12.10
N ALA A 292 4.95 13.75 10.90
CA ALA A 292 5.92 13.59 9.80
C ALA A 292 7.33 14.06 10.20
N VAL A 293 7.43 15.19 10.93
CA VAL A 293 8.73 15.69 11.45
C VAL A 293 9.31 14.70 12.46
N ARG A 294 8.52 14.17 13.40
CA ARG A 294 9.00 13.18 14.38
C ARG A 294 9.47 11.90 13.71
N GLU A 295 8.70 11.38 12.75
CA GLU A 295 9.07 10.18 12.00
C GLU A 295 10.33 10.38 11.16
N ALA A 296 10.54 11.57 10.59
CA ALA A 296 11.78 11.92 9.88
C ALA A 296 12.98 11.97 10.85
N ILE A 297 12.84 12.58 12.01
CA ILE A 297 13.88 12.61 13.05
C ILE A 297 14.18 11.20 13.55
N ASP A 298 13.14 10.40 13.82
CA ASP A 298 13.28 9.02 14.27
C ASP A 298 14.09 8.19 13.26
N PHE A 299 13.76 8.30 11.98
CA PHE A 299 14.52 7.68 10.89
C PHE A 299 15.99 8.11 10.89
N LEU A 300 16.26 9.42 11.02
CA LEU A 300 17.62 9.96 11.02
C LEU A 300 18.44 9.48 12.22
N VAL A 301 17.82 9.36 13.39
CA VAL A 301 18.48 8.86 14.60
C VAL A 301 18.77 7.37 14.51
N HIS A 302 17.76 6.55 14.17
CA HIS A 302 17.90 5.10 14.25
C HIS A 302 18.58 4.49 13.01
N GLU A 303 18.29 5.00 11.82
CA GLU A 303 18.80 4.43 10.56
C GLU A 303 20.08 5.14 10.07
N LYS A 304 20.27 6.42 10.43
CA LYS A 304 21.43 7.21 10.02
C LYS A 304 22.37 7.53 11.17
N HIS A 305 22.04 7.09 12.39
CA HIS A 305 22.86 7.19 13.60
C HIS A 305 23.26 8.64 13.96
N LEU A 306 22.38 9.60 13.66
CA LEU A 306 22.57 11.00 14.06
C LEU A 306 22.15 11.20 15.52
N SER A 307 22.73 12.22 16.18
CA SER A 307 22.18 12.72 17.44
C SER A 307 20.76 13.29 17.21
N LYS A 308 19.93 13.35 18.26
CA LYS A 308 18.60 13.98 18.14
C LYS A 308 18.65 15.42 17.69
N ASP A 309 19.64 16.17 18.18
CA ASP A 309 19.82 17.59 17.85
C ASP A 309 20.25 17.75 16.38
N ASP A 310 21.24 16.96 15.92
CA ASP A 310 21.66 16.97 14.52
C ASP A 310 20.56 16.51 13.57
N ALA A 311 19.79 15.48 13.95
CA ALA A 311 18.65 15.02 13.17
C ALA A 311 17.59 16.12 13.04
N TYR A 312 17.27 16.83 14.12
CA TYR A 312 16.31 17.93 14.08
C TYR A 312 16.83 19.11 13.25
N MET A 313 18.11 19.49 13.40
CA MET A 313 18.72 20.54 12.58
C MET A 313 18.76 20.14 11.09
N LEU A 314 19.17 18.90 10.78
CA LEU A 314 19.21 18.40 9.40
C LEU A 314 17.81 18.40 8.77
N THR A 315 16.79 18.03 9.53
CA THR A 315 15.39 18.06 9.08
C THR A 315 14.98 19.48 8.66
N SER A 316 15.44 20.51 9.36
CA SER A 316 15.14 21.92 9.04
C SER A 316 15.86 22.44 7.79
N VAL A 317 17.07 21.97 7.51
CA VAL A 317 17.91 22.56 6.45
C VAL A 317 17.93 21.75 5.14
N ALA A 318 17.42 20.50 5.16
CA ALA A 318 17.58 19.60 4.01
C ALA A 318 16.43 18.63 3.77
N VAL A 319 15.36 18.65 4.55
CA VAL A 319 14.19 17.78 4.36
C VAL A 319 12.98 18.62 3.97
N ASP A 320 12.39 18.30 2.82
CA ASP A 320 11.16 18.94 2.37
C ASP A 320 9.93 18.24 2.94
N PHE A 321 8.92 19.02 3.33
CA PHE A 321 7.62 18.53 3.78
C PHE A 321 6.55 18.96 2.79
N ALA A 322 5.77 18.00 2.28
CA ALA A 322 4.68 18.23 1.36
C ALA A 322 3.35 17.75 1.95
N ILE A 323 2.29 18.50 1.70
CA ILE A 323 0.92 18.06 2.01
C ILE A 323 0.57 16.96 1.01
N THR A 324 0.38 15.75 1.49
CA THR A 324 0.06 14.60 0.65
C THR A 324 -1.36 14.71 0.11
N GLN A 325 -2.33 14.80 1.02
CA GLN A 325 -3.75 15.04 0.76
C GLN A 325 -4.41 15.80 1.93
N LEU A 326 -5.51 16.53 1.65
CA LEU A 326 -6.24 17.38 2.59
C LEU A 326 -7.67 16.91 2.87
N VAL A 327 -8.06 15.82 2.23
CA VAL A 327 -9.42 15.28 2.16
C VAL A 327 -9.54 13.99 2.97
N ASP A 328 -10.47 13.10 2.75
CA ASP A 328 -10.64 11.76 3.35
C ASP A 328 -10.76 11.69 4.89
N GLY A 329 -10.99 12.81 5.56
CA GLY A 329 -11.06 12.88 7.02
C GLY A 329 -9.71 12.97 7.71
N THR A 330 -8.74 12.15 7.34
CA THR A 330 -7.34 12.18 7.81
C THR A 330 -6.46 12.88 6.76
N LYS A 331 -5.74 13.93 7.15
CA LYS A 331 -4.79 14.63 6.28
C LYS A 331 -3.44 13.94 6.32
N GLY A 332 -2.72 13.96 5.18
CA GLY A 332 -1.38 13.40 5.05
C GLY A 332 -0.32 14.49 4.84
N VAL A 333 0.82 14.32 5.52
CA VAL A 333 2.05 15.05 5.25
C VAL A 333 3.17 14.05 5.09
N HIS A 334 4.00 14.21 4.05
CA HIS A 334 5.18 13.39 3.89
C HIS A 334 6.46 14.22 3.86
N ALA A 335 7.51 13.67 4.48
CA ALA A 335 8.85 14.21 4.51
C ALA A 335 9.69 13.54 3.44
N MET A 336 10.39 14.31 2.62
CA MET A 336 11.29 13.85 1.57
C MET A 336 12.74 14.02 2.02
N ILE A 337 13.38 12.93 2.46
CA ILE A 337 14.75 12.93 2.98
C ILE A 337 15.69 12.50 1.85
N PRO A 338 16.51 13.40 1.27
CA PRO A 338 17.36 13.06 0.13
C PRO A 338 18.43 12.03 0.50
N LYS A 339 18.53 10.93 -0.25
CA LYS A 339 19.58 9.91 -0.06
C LYS A 339 20.98 10.46 -0.31
N ALA A 340 21.12 11.47 -1.18
CA ALA A 340 22.37 12.12 -1.49
C ALA A 340 23.03 12.82 -0.29
N LEU A 341 22.31 13.06 0.81
CA LEU A 341 22.87 13.60 2.05
C LEU A 341 23.80 12.60 2.75
N PHE A 342 23.68 11.31 2.47
CA PHE A 342 24.38 10.23 3.17
C PHE A 342 25.47 9.60 2.27
N THR A 343 26.41 10.44 1.80
CA THR A 343 27.54 9.97 1.00
C THR A 343 28.57 9.27 1.88
N GLY A 344 28.91 8.00 1.58
CA GLY A 344 30.10 7.34 2.10
C GLY A 344 29.91 6.38 3.28
N ARG A 345 28.77 5.68 3.35
CA ARG A 345 28.64 4.51 4.24
C ARG A 345 28.07 3.30 3.49
#